data_34e1fb367aa88b0976bca810884c4445
#
_entry.id   34e1fb367aa88b0976bca810884c4445
#
_cell.length_a   1.000
_cell.length_b   1.000
_cell.length_c   1.000
_cell.angle_alpha   90.00
_cell.angle_beta   90.00
_cell.angle_gamma   90.00
#
_symmetry.space_group_name_H-M   'P 1'
#
loop_
_entity.id
_entity.type
_entity.pdbx_description
1 polymer ?
#
loop_
_entity_poly.entity_id
_entity_poly.type
_entity_poly.pdbx_seq_one_letter_code
_entity_poly.pdbx_strand_id
1 'polypeptide(L)'
;MNKVFLTGRLTRDPEMRSLASGKNVTTFTVASNEYLSGGREKAEYSNVVTWDRLAEIAGTYLGKGQQVAVEGRLQTRSWDDERGQRHWKTEVVASHVEMLSGRRKKDYEAVQAADSLVAQAERYGEAPPTEPIPDDAEAALGVDVDD
;
A
#
# COMPACT_ATOMS: atom_id res chain seq x y z
N MET A 1 -22.63 0.83 -7.76
CA MET A 1 -21.96 0.76 -6.44
C MET A 1 -20.60 0.12 -6.65
N ASN A 2 -19.54 0.71 -6.11
CA ASN A 2 -18.17 0.19 -6.18
C ASN A 2 -17.58 0.23 -4.76
N LYS A 3 -17.64 -0.89 -4.08
CA LYS A 3 -17.20 -1.07 -2.69
C LYS A 3 -16.45 -2.39 -2.55
N VAL A 4 -15.34 -2.32 -1.84
CA VAL A 4 -14.53 -3.47 -1.49
C VAL A 4 -14.32 -3.49 0.02
N PHE A 5 -14.56 -4.64 0.61
CA PHE A 5 -14.21 -4.94 1.99
C PHE A 5 -13.31 -6.16 1.97
N LEU A 6 -12.13 -6.06 2.53
CA LEU A 6 -11.22 -7.19 2.63
C LEU A 6 -10.50 -7.20 3.96
N THR A 7 -10.18 -8.39 4.41
CA THR A 7 -9.34 -8.64 5.57
C THR A 7 -8.19 -9.53 5.15
N GLY A 8 -7.06 -9.35 5.78
CA GLY A 8 -5.87 -10.16 5.52
C GLY A 8 -4.65 -9.63 6.22
N ARG A 9 -3.49 -10.08 5.78
CA ARG A 9 -2.20 -9.67 6.35
C ARG A 9 -1.34 -9.00 5.29
N LEU A 10 -0.60 -7.98 5.71
CA LEU A 10 0.40 -7.37 4.86
C LEU A 10 1.49 -8.38 4.50
N THR A 11 1.83 -8.46 3.22
CA THR A 11 2.88 -9.38 2.73
C THR A 11 4.29 -8.83 2.94
N ARG A 12 4.40 -7.51 3.06
CA ARG A 12 5.63 -6.75 3.30
C ARG A 12 5.32 -5.41 3.94
N ASP A 13 6.35 -4.68 4.35
CA ASP A 13 6.17 -3.34 4.89
C ASP A 13 5.58 -2.39 3.84
N PRO A 14 4.71 -1.44 4.24
CA PRO A 14 4.15 -0.44 3.34
C PRO A 14 5.24 0.46 2.75
N GLU A 15 5.06 0.88 1.52
CA GLU A 15 5.89 1.87 0.86
C GLU A 15 5.19 3.22 0.86
N MET A 16 5.78 4.20 1.51
CA MET A 16 5.28 5.57 1.52
C MET A 16 6.11 6.45 0.59
N ARG A 17 5.44 7.26 -0.22
CA ARG A 17 6.05 8.20 -1.16
C ARG A 17 5.36 9.54 -1.09
N SER A 18 6.13 10.61 -1.32
CA SER A 18 5.61 11.95 -1.56
C SER A 18 5.67 12.25 -3.06
N LEU A 19 4.55 12.67 -3.63
CA LEU A 19 4.48 13.09 -5.03
C LEU A 19 5.00 14.53 -5.20
N ALA A 20 5.30 14.91 -6.44
CA ALA A 20 5.71 16.27 -6.79
C ALA A 20 4.67 17.33 -6.38
N SER A 21 3.39 16.97 -6.36
CA SER A 21 2.28 17.79 -5.85
C SER A 21 2.30 18.03 -4.34
N GLY A 22 3.16 17.34 -3.59
CA GLY A 22 3.20 17.36 -2.12
C GLY A 22 2.24 16.39 -1.44
N LYS A 23 1.44 15.62 -2.20
CA LYS A 23 0.56 14.59 -1.66
C LYS A 23 1.35 13.34 -1.26
N ASN A 24 0.96 12.74 -0.16
CA ASN A 24 1.49 11.46 0.30
C ASN A 24 0.63 10.30 -0.21
N VAL A 25 1.30 9.24 -0.65
CA VAL A 25 0.69 7.97 -1.04
C VAL A 25 1.43 6.84 -0.36
N THR A 26 0.69 5.88 0.19
CA THR A 26 1.26 4.66 0.75
C THR A 26 0.58 3.46 0.12
N THR A 27 1.39 2.53 -0.38
CA THR A 27 0.94 1.30 -1.00
C THR A 27 1.37 0.09 -0.21
N PHE A 28 0.52 -0.90 -0.15
CA PHE A 28 0.82 -2.19 0.47
C PHE A 28 -0.02 -3.30 -0.16
N THR A 29 0.42 -4.53 0.02
CA THR A 29 -0.28 -5.70 -0.49
C THR A 29 -0.85 -6.50 0.67
N VAL A 30 -2.12 -6.84 0.58
CA VAL A 30 -2.85 -7.67 1.55
C VAL A 30 -3.06 -9.06 0.97
N ALA A 31 -2.62 -10.07 1.70
CA ALA A 31 -2.92 -11.47 1.43
C ALA A 31 -4.16 -11.88 2.19
N SER A 32 -5.20 -12.25 1.47
CA SER A 32 -6.44 -12.83 2.00
C SER A 32 -6.46 -14.32 1.72
N ASN A 33 -6.80 -15.13 2.71
CA ASN A 33 -6.91 -16.57 2.53
C ASN A 33 -8.36 -16.96 2.20
N GLU A 34 -8.51 -17.68 1.13
CA GLU A 34 -9.76 -18.32 0.74
C GLU A 34 -9.68 -19.81 1.00
N TYR A 35 -10.69 -20.34 1.69
CA TYR A 35 -10.81 -21.77 1.93
C TYR A 35 -11.60 -22.43 0.82
N LEU A 36 -10.94 -23.28 0.08
CA LEU A 36 -11.56 -24.05 -1.00
C LEU A 36 -12.08 -25.40 -0.48
N SER A 37 -13.02 -25.99 -1.22
CA SER A 37 -13.50 -27.34 -0.92
C SER A 37 -12.34 -28.35 -0.90
N GLY A 38 -12.37 -29.29 0.08
CA GLY A 38 -11.32 -30.28 0.28
C GLY A 38 -10.18 -29.83 1.19
N GLY A 39 -10.36 -28.75 1.98
CA GLY A 39 -9.38 -28.26 2.96
C GLY A 39 -8.16 -27.56 2.37
N ARG A 40 -8.21 -27.16 1.11
CA ARG A 40 -7.16 -26.36 0.47
C ARG A 40 -7.33 -24.89 0.76
N GLU A 41 -6.22 -24.21 0.99
CA GLU A 41 -6.17 -22.75 1.10
C GLU A 41 -5.58 -22.15 -0.18
N LYS A 42 -6.14 -21.04 -0.60
CA LYS A 42 -5.63 -20.19 -1.67
C LYS A 42 -5.45 -18.79 -1.12
N ALA A 43 -4.28 -18.20 -1.35
CA ALA A 43 -4.04 -16.80 -1.04
C ALA A 43 -4.38 -15.94 -2.26
N GLU A 44 -5.19 -14.91 -2.03
CA GLU A 44 -5.44 -13.83 -2.99
C GLU A 44 -4.71 -12.57 -2.52
N TYR A 45 -4.00 -11.93 -3.45
CA TYR A 45 -3.20 -10.74 -3.17
C TYR A 45 -3.89 -9.51 -3.73
N SER A 46 -4.16 -8.54 -2.88
CA SER A 46 -4.79 -7.28 -3.26
C SER A 46 -3.82 -6.13 -3.03
N ASN A 47 -3.59 -5.34 -4.07
CA ASN A 47 -2.82 -4.10 -3.94
C ASN A 47 -3.71 -3.00 -3.40
N VAL A 48 -3.29 -2.36 -2.34
CA VAL A 48 -4.03 -1.29 -1.65
C VAL A 48 -3.24 0.00 -1.77
N VAL A 49 -3.95 1.06 -2.13
CA VAL A 49 -3.42 2.42 -2.22
C VAL A 49 -4.14 3.30 -1.22
N THR A 50 -3.37 4.04 -0.45
CA THR A 50 -3.88 5.02 0.53
C THR A 50 -3.32 6.40 0.21
N TRP A 51 -4.11 7.44 0.44
CA TRP A 51 -3.76 8.83 0.14
C TRP A 51 -3.82 9.72 1.37
N ASP A 52 -3.07 10.81 1.34
CA ASP A 52 -3.08 11.89 2.32
C ASP A 52 -2.88 11.39 3.76
N ARG A 53 -3.80 11.70 4.66
CA ARG A 53 -3.68 11.31 6.06
C ARG A 53 -3.72 9.80 6.28
N LEU A 54 -4.51 9.09 5.50
CA LEU A 54 -4.55 7.62 5.59
C LEU A 54 -3.22 7.01 5.13
N ALA A 55 -2.55 7.63 4.15
CA ALA A 55 -1.21 7.25 3.72
C ALA A 55 -0.17 7.43 4.84
N GLU A 56 -0.23 8.53 5.56
CA GLU A 56 0.64 8.78 6.71
C GLU A 56 0.42 7.74 7.82
N ILE A 57 -0.83 7.45 8.14
CA ILE A 57 -1.20 6.45 9.14
C ILE A 57 -0.72 5.05 8.71
N ALA A 58 -0.98 4.67 7.48
CA ALA A 58 -0.57 3.37 6.96
C ALA A 58 0.95 3.21 6.93
N GLY A 59 1.66 4.22 6.45
CA GLY A 59 3.12 4.21 6.39
C GLY A 59 3.79 4.21 7.75
N THR A 60 3.17 4.82 8.76
CA THR A 60 3.72 4.92 10.12
C THR A 60 3.42 3.69 10.96
N TYR A 61 2.20 3.17 10.90
CA TYR A 61 1.71 2.17 11.87
C TYR A 61 1.62 0.75 11.32
N LEU A 62 1.51 0.56 10.01
CA LEU A 62 1.41 -0.77 9.43
C LEU A 62 2.79 -1.40 9.23
N GLY A 63 2.84 -2.71 9.29
CA GLY A 63 4.05 -3.50 9.06
C GLY A 63 3.74 -4.87 8.50
N LYS A 64 4.77 -5.52 7.95
CA LYS A 64 4.70 -6.88 7.41
C LYS A 64 4.05 -7.85 8.40
N GLY A 65 3.10 -8.65 7.91
CA GLY A 65 2.42 -9.69 8.69
C GLY A 65 1.27 -9.18 9.56
N GLN A 66 1.08 -7.86 9.66
CA GLN A 66 0.00 -7.28 10.43
C GLN A 66 -1.36 -7.55 9.78
N GLN A 67 -2.33 -7.91 10.58
CA GLN A 67 -3.70 -8.16 10.13
C GLN A 67 -4.48 -6.86 10.09
N VAL A 68 -5.15 -6.63 8.97
CA VAL A 68 -5.92 -5.42 8.70
C VAL A 68 -7.27 -5.74 8.09
N ALA A 69 -8.22 -4.83 8.29
CA ALA A 69 -9.44 -4.73 7.51
C ALA A 69 -9.37 -3.46 6.66
N VAL A 70 -9.68 -3.58 5.40
CA VAL A 70 -9.65 -2.48 4.43
C VAL A 70 -11.03 -2.30 3.82
N GLU A 71 -11.52 -1.08 3.85
CA GLU A 71 -12.68 -0.63 3.10
C GLU A 71 -12.21 0.33 2.01
N GLY A 72 -12.72 0.16 0.81
CA GLY A 72 -12.36 1.02 -0.30
C GLY A 72 -13.19 0.76 -1.55
N ARG A 73 -12.63 1.13 -2.68
CA ARG A 73 -13.19 0.91 -4.01
C ARG A 73 -12.14 0.33 -4.95
N LEU A 74 -12.57 -0.41 -5.95
CA LEU A 74 -11.70 -0.85 -7.03
C LEU A 74 -11.43 0.32 -7.99
N GLN A 75 -10.19 0.45 -8.42
CA GLN A 75 -9.80 1.37 -9.46
C GLN A 75 -8.77 0.74 -10.37
N THR A 76 -8.98 0.86 -11.68
CA THR A 76 -8.02 0.45 -12.69
C THR A 76 -7.35 1.69 -13.26
N ARG A 77 -6.04 1.74 -13.15
CA ARG A 77 -5.23 2.75 -13.84
C ARG A 77 -4.52 2.14 -15.04
N SER A 78 -4.23 2.95 -16.04
CA SER A 78 -3.46 2.55 -17.20
C SER A 78 -2.35 3.55 -17.47
N TRP A 79 -1.25 3.06 -18.02
CA TRP A 79 -0.10 3.88 -18.43
C TRP A 79 0.58 3.23 -19.62
N ASP A 80 1.30 4.03 -20.38
CA ASP A 80 2.14 3.56 -21.46
C ASP A 80 3.59 3.45 -20.96
N ASP A 81 4.27 2.35 -21.30
CA ASP A 81 5.68 2.20 -21.00
C ASP A 81 6.56 2.94 -22.02
N GLU A 82 7.89 2.91 -21.80
CA GLU A 82 8.87 3.54 -22.71
C GLU A 82 8.81 2.99 -24.15
N ARG A 83 8.24 1.79 -24.33
CA ARG A 83 8.06 1.15 -25.63
C ARG A 83 6.71 1.45 -26.28
N GLY A 84 5.86 2.26 -25.62
CA GLY A 84 4.52 2.60 -26.07
C GLY A 84 3.49 1.48 -25.82
N GLN A 85 3.83 0.47 -25.02
CA GLN A 85 2.88 -0.58 -24.61
C GLN A 85 2.03 -0.11 -23.45
N ARG A 86 0.72 -0.33 -23.56
CA ARG A 86 -0.23 0.02 -22.54
C ARG A 86 -0.33 -1.04 -21.46
N HIS A 87 -0.22 -0.61 -20.23
CA HIS A 87 -0.36 -1.45 -19.03
C HIS A 87 -1.58 -1.03 -18.22
N TRP A 88 -2.20 -2.00 -17.54
CA TRP A 88 -3.32 -1.78 -16.63
C TRP A 88 -3.02 -2.42 -15.30
N LYS A 89 -3.45 -1.78 -14.24
CA LYS A 89 -3.39 -2.32 -12.90
C LYS A 89 -4.65 -1.97 -12.14
N THR A 90 -5.29 -3.01 -11.58
CA THR A 90 -6.45 -2.83 -10.70
C THR A 90 -5.98 -2.85 -9.25
N GLU A 91 -6.37 -1.81 -8.52
CA GLU A 91 -5.99 -1.60 -7.13
C GLU A 91 -7.21 -1.28 -6.28
N VAL A 92 -7.11 -1.48 -4.98
CA VAL A 92 -8.10 -1.01 -4.01
C VAL A 92 -7.65 0.35 -3.49
N VAL A 93 -8.40 1.38 -3.77
CA VAL A 93 -8.20 2.70 -3.15
C VAL A 93 -8.94 2.71 -1.83
N ALA A 94 -8.19 2.67 -0.73
CA ALA A 94 -8.75 2.57 0.60
C ALA A 94 -9.34 3.90 1.06
N SER A 95 -10.52 3.84 1.65
CA SER A 95 -11.15 4.94 2.41
C SER A 95 -10.98 4.75 3.92
N HIS A 96 -10.82 3.52 4.35
CA HIS A 96 -10.62 3.17 5.76
C HIS A 96 -9.74 1.94 5.89
N VAL A 97 -8.85 1.96 6.87
CA VAL A 97 -7.99 0.82 7.25
C VAL A 97 -8.05 0.65 8.76
N GLU A 98 -8.40 -0.52 9.20
CA GLU A 98 -8.45 -0.89 10.60
C GLU A 98 -7.42 -1.97 10.91
N MET A 99 -6.64 -1.75 11.96
CA MET A 99 -5.67 -2.71 12.44
C MET A 99 -6.36 -3.73 13.35
N LEU A 100 -6.41 -5.00 12.92
CA LEU A 100 -7.06 -6.09 13.64
C LEU A 100 -6.11 -6.82 14.59
N SER A 101 -4.80 -6.66 14.40
CA SER A 101 -3.78 -7.16 15.32
C SER A 101 -2.75 -6.08 15.62
N GLY A 102 -2.33 -6.00 16.88
CA GLY A 102 -1.21 -5.14 17.26
C GLY A 102 0.12 -5.69 16.71
N ARG A 103 1.11 -4.82 16.58
CA ARG A 103 2.49 -5.25 16.38
C ARG A 103 2.95 -6.04 17.59
N ARG A 104 3.59 -7.18 17.38
CA ARG A 104 4.30 -7.86 18.47
C ARG A 104 5.44 -6.96 18.94
N LYS A 105 5.77 -7.00 20.23
CA LYS A 105 6.87 -6.21 20.80
C LYS A 105 8.18 -6.38 20.03
N LYS A 106 8.43 -7.59 19.52
CA LYS A 106 9.57 -7.92 18.66
C LYS A 106 9.56 -7.20 17.31
N ASP A 107 8.36 -6.91 16.81
CA ASP A 107 8.19 -6.19 15.53
C ASP A 107 8.40 -4.68 15.72
N TYR A 108 8.10 -4.14 16.91
CA TYR A 108 8.43 -2.76 17.27
C TYR A 108 9.94 -2.50 17.29
N GLU A 109 10.70 -3.42 17.88
CA GLU A 109 12.17 -3.32 17.95
C GLU A 109 12.78 -3.41 16.55
N ALA A 110 12.27 -4.30 15.69
CA ALA A 110 12.72 -4.45 14.32
C ALA A 110 12.37 -3.23 13.47
N VAL A 111 11.20 -2.61 13.68
CA VAL A 111 10.79 -1.38 12.98
C VAL A 111 11.62 -0.20 13.43
N GLN A 112 11.87 -0.04 14.74
CA GLN A 112 12.75 1.02 15.23
C GLN A 112 14.18 0.88 14.73
N ALA A 113 14.69 -0.35 14.61
CA ALA A 113 15.99 -0.61 14.02
C ALA A 113 16.01 -0.28 12.51
N ALA A 114 14.94 -0.61 11.79
CA ALA A 114 14.80 -0.28 10.36
C ALA A 114 14.66 1.23 10.15
N ASP A 115 13.86 1.93 10.95
CA ASP A 115 13.71 3.38 10.90
C ASP A 115 15.05 4.09 11.20
N SER A 116 15.83 3.54 12.12
CA SER A 116 17.18 4.05 12.43
C SER A 116 18.14 3.85 11.26
N LEU A 117 18.04 2.73 10.54
CA LEU A 117 18.85 2.45 9.35
C LEU A 117 18.44 3.34 8.18
N VAL A 118 17.15 3.57 7.97
CA VAL A 118 16.62 4.49 6.96
C VAL A 118 17.08 5.93 7.27
N ALA A 119 16.95 6.36 8.50
CA ALA A 119 17.43 7.69 8.92
C ALA A 119 18.96 7.86 8.77
N GLN A 120 19.72 6.78 8.91
CA GLN A 120 21.15 6.79 8.62
C GLN A 120 21.42 6.84 7.12
N ALA A 121 20.71 6.06 6.30
CA ALA A 121 20.84 6.07 4.85
C ALA A 121 20.50 7.44 4.25
N GLU A 122 19.48 8.10 4.74
CA GLU A 122 19.13 9.48 4.34
C GLU A 122 20.22 10.49 4.67
N ARG A 123 20.94 10.31 5.77
CA ARG A 123 22.08 11.15 6.13
C ARG A 123 23.30 10.95 5.24
N TYR A 124 23.45 9.77 4.66
CA TYR A 124 24.59 9.42 3.79
C TYR A 124 24.26 9.47 2.29
N GLY A 125 23.03 9.88 1.91
CA GLY A 125 22.64 10.11 0.51
C GLY A 125 22.40 8.85 -0.32
N GLU A 126 22.27 7.69 0.29
CA GLU A 126 21.84 6.46 -0.38
C GLU A 126 20.32 6.27 -0.22
N ALA A 127 19.58 6.75 -1.20
CA ALA A 127 18.18 6.40 -1.32
C ALA A 127 18.03 4.97 -1.87
N PRO A 128 17.16 4.12 -1.28
CA PRO A 128 16.86 2.82 -1.87
C PRO A 128 16.25 3.00 -3.27
N PRO A 129 16.56 2.12 -4.22
CA PRO A 129 16.00 2.20 -5.56
C PRO A 129 14.49 1.98 -5.49
N THR A 130 13.74 3.05 -5.69
CA THR A 130 12.29 3.02 -5.80
C THR A 130 11.93 3.13 -7.27
N GLU A 131 11.15 2.18 -7.78
CA GLU A 131 10.53 2.36 -9.09
C GLU A 131 9.62 3.60 -9.01
N PRO A 132 9.80 4.59 -9.88
CA PRO A 132 8.99 5.80 -9.84
C PRO A 132 7.52 5.46 -10.11
N ILE A 133 6.65 5.92 -9.24
CA ILE A 133 5.25 6.07 -9.62
C ILE A 133 5.26 7.16 -10.69
N PRO A 134 4.77 6.90 -11.91
CA PRO A 134 4.72 7.95 -12.93
C PRO A 134 3.93 9.15 -12.41
N ASP A 135 4.38 10.36 -12.72
CA ASP A 135 3.72 11.61 -12.31
C ASP A 135 2.26 11.70 -12.78
N ASP A 136 1.89 10.90 -13.77
CA ASP A 136 0.54 10.76 -14.31
C ASP A 136 -0.36 9.81 -13.50
N ALA A 137 0.17 9.09 -12.51
CA ALA A 137 -0.63 8.24 -11.63
C ALA A 137 -1.69 9.05 -10.85
N GLU A 138 -1.43 10.33 -10.59
CA GLU A 138 -2.37 11.23 -9.95
C GLU A 138 -3.58 11.53 -10.84
N ALA A 139 -3.36 11.73 -12.14
CA ALA A 139 -4.42 11.94 -13.13
C ALA A 139 -5.22 10.66 -13.41
N ALA A 140 -4.55 9.49 -13.38
CA ALA A 140 -5.18 8.20 -13.60
C ALA A 140 -6.04 7.73 -12.42
N LEU A 141 -5.74 8.19 -11.21
CA LEU A 141 -6.48 7.83 -9.99
C LEU A 141 -7.78 8.64 -9.81
N GLY A 142 -8.08 9.58 -10.72
CA GLY A 142 -9.37 10.28 -10.75
C GLY A 142 -9.82 10.75 -9.36
N VAL A 143 -8.94 11.46 -8.65
CA VAL A 143 -9.32 12.06 -7.37
C VAL A 143 -10.20 13.25 -7.65
N ASP A 144 -11.47 13.00 -7.93
CA ASP A 144 -12.51 13.98 -7.71
C ASP A 144 -12.59 14.21 -6.20
N VAL A 145 -11.81 15.16 -5.74
CA VAL A 145 -11.94 15.73 -4.41
C VAL A 145 -13.09 16.74 -4.46
N ASP A 146 -14.28 16.27 -4.65
CA ASP A 146 -15.48 17.02 -4.35
C ASP A 146 -16.20 16.32 -3.20
N ASP A 147 -16.17 17.05 -2.08
CA ASP A 147 -16.83 16.84 -0.77
C ASP A 147 -16.29 15.72 0.12
#